data_f74772439594f0aa01484b5373466033
#
_entry.id   f74772439594f0aa01484b5373466033
#
_cell.length_a   1.000
_cell.length_b   1.000
_cell.length_c   1.000
_cell.angle_alpha   90.00
_cell.angle_beta   90.00
_cell.angle_gamma   90.00
#
_symmetry.space_group_name_H-M   'P 1'
#
loop_
_entity.id
_entity.type
_entity.pdbx_description
1 polymer ?
#
loop_
_entity_poly.entity_id
_entity_poly.type
_entity_poly.pdbx_seq_one_letter_code
_entity_poly.pdbx_strand_id
1 'polypeptide(L)'
;MTIRSLDFVSAAGARRRTCPAFFCEGGFSFMYHIDRGAWAEINLDAVAHNVQIAKSNLDPHTKLCAVVKADAYGHGAVAVAREAEKNGADFLAVALLQEGLELREAGIRLPILVLGSLQPGAANVVVQFDISHAVFDEERLYALNEAAVKLNKKARIHIAIDTGMHRIGVHVRDAGEFAAKAAALPGIEIEGVFSHFATADADDKAYAAHQFERFQEALKLIREKGIRVPLAHIANSAALTELREYQMDMVRQGITLYGLHPAHMSDCYKDFEPVMTVKSTVSFVKSLPAGATIGYGRTYTLSRPSVIATVPVGYADGVNRRLSNVGYMLVGGGRAPIVGRVCMDQVMLDVTDLPPVKVGDEVTVFGGKDLPMELVAQWAGTICYE
;
A
#
# COMPACT_ATOMS: atom_id res chain seq x y z
N MET A 1 3.57 11.94 -15.30
CA MET A 1 4.82 12.47 -14.66
C MET A 1 5.44 11.36 -13.83
N THR A 2 6.63 10.93 -14.15
CA THR A 2 7.32 9.85 -13.42
C THR A 2 8.21 10.46 -12.33
N ILE A 3 8.05 10.00 -11.10
CA ILE A 3 8.91 10.38 -9.98
C ILE A 3 9.88 9.22 -9.72
N ARG A 4 11.16 9.52 -9.52
CA ARG A 4 12.14 8.56 -9.02
C ARG A 4 12.22 8.72 -7.50
N SER A 5 11.85 7.68 -6.76
CA SER A 5 12.03 7.59 -5.31
C SER A 5 13.37 6.92 -5.01
N LEU A 6 14.19 7.56 -4.19
CA LEU A 6 15.47 7.01 -3.74
C LEU A 6 15.37 6.31 -2.38
N ASP A 7 14.19 6.34 -1.75
CA ASP A 7 13.99 5.78 -0.41
C ASP A 7 13.29 4.41 -0.50
N PHE A 8 14.09 3.35 -0.50
CA PHE A 8 13.56 2.01 -0.23
C PHE A 8 13.21 1.89 1.26
N VAL A 9 11.95 1.61 1.57
CA VAL A 9 11.54 1.20 2.92
C VAL A 9 12.07 -0.23 3.13
N SER A 10 13.04 -0.40 4.02
CA SER A 10 13.44 -1.75 4.43
C SER A 10 12.24 -2.42 5.11
N ALA A 11 12.04 -3.72 4.87
CA ALA A 11 11.00 -4.56 5.48
C ALA A 11 10.99 -4.56 7.02
N ALA A 12 11.91 -3.84 7.67
CA ALA A 12 12.05 -3.67 9.12
C ALA A 12 11.48 -2.35 9.65
N GLY A 13 10.73 -1.57 8.85
CA GLY A 13 10.04 -0.36 9.35
C GLY A 13 10.94 0.78 9.85
N ALA A 14 12.25 0.67 9.67
CA ALA A 14 13.18 1.74 10.05
C ALA A 14 13.32 2.72 8.88
N ARG A 15 12.65 3.86 8.97
CA ARG A 15 12.95 5.01 8.10
C ARG A 15 14.45 5.29 8.19
N ARG A 16 15.21 5.05 7.13
CA ARG A 16 16.53 5.66 7.00
C ARG A 16 16.29 7.15 6.85
N ARG A 17 16.60 7.91 7.91
CA ARG A 17 16.63 9.36 7.85
C ARG A 17 17.56 9.72 6.68
N THR A 18 17.06 10.55 5.76
CA THR A 18 17.91 11.31 4.85
C THR A 18 19.05 11.89 5.69
N CYS A 19 20.28 11.66 5.26
CA CYS A 19 21.45 12.23 5.92
C CYS A 19 21.22 13.74 6.02
N PRO A 20 21.27 14.35 7.21
CA PRO A 20 21.09 15.78 7.34
C PRO A 20 22.16 16.48 6.50
N ALA A 21 21.73 17.41 5.67
CA ALA A 21 22.65 18.29 4.97
C ALA A 21 23.60 18.92 6.01
N PHE A 22 24.89 18.60 5.96
CA PHE A 22 25.89 19.32 6.70
C PHE A 22 25.96 20.73 6.12
N PHE A 23 25.41 21.71 6.83
CA PHE A 23 25.66 23.11 6.57
C PHE A 23 27.12 23.41 6.98
N CYS A 24 28.00 23.49 6.00
CA CYS A 24 29.23 24.25 6.15
C CYS A 24 28.91 25.72 5.82
N GLU A 25 29.24 26.63 6.73
CA GLU A 25 29.22 28.08 6.46
C GLU A 25 30.18 28.38 5.30
N GLY A 26 29.62 28.65 4.12
CA GLY A 26 30.39 28.92 2.92
C GLY A 26 29.70 28.33 1.66
N GLY A 27 28.58 28.82 1.32
CA GLY A 27 27.83 28.91 0.08
C GLY A 27 28.00 27.92 -1.08
N PHE A 28 28.41 26.65 -0.90
CA PHE A 28 28.35 25.61 -1.92
C PHE A 28 27.74 24.35 -1.33
N SER A 29 26.45 24.13 -1.62
CA SER A 29 25.79 22.85 -1.37
C SER A 29 26.23 21.84 -2.45
N PHE A 30 27.26 21.05 -2.20
CA PHE A 30 27.50 19.83 -2.98
C PHE A 30 26.51 18.77 -2.51
N MET A 31 25.40 18.63 -3.23
CA MET A 31 24.52 17.49 -3.09
C MET A 31 25.22 16.27 -3.74
N TYR A 32 25.96 15.49 -2.93
CA TYR A 32 26.45 14.19 -3.38
C TYR A 32 25.25 13.26 -3.49
N HIS A 33 24.73 13.06 -4.69
CA HIS A 33 23.89 11.93 -4.97
C HIS A 33 24.77 10.67 -4.98
N ILE A 34 24.92 10.05 -3.81
CA ILE A 34 25.51 8.72 -3.71
C ILE A 34 24.38 7.76 -4.11
N ASP A 35 24.32 7.45 -5.39
CA ASP A 35 23.36 6.51 -5.94
C ASP A 35 23.75 5.09 -5.55
N ARG A 36 22.86 4.37 -4.85
CA ARG A 36 23.03 2.94 -4.55
C ARG A 36 22.89 2.08 -5.81
N GLY A 37 22.54 2.66 -6.96
CA GLY A 37 22.30 1.95 -8.21
C GLY A 37 20.99 1.15 -8.20
N ALA A 38 20.04 1.49 -7.33
CA ALA A 38 18.69 0.92 -7.30
C ALA A 38 17.66 2.03 -6.98
N TRP A 39 16.56 2.06 -7.72
CA TRP A 39 15.49 3.05 -7.53
C TRP A 39 14.12 2.49 -7.91
N ALA A 40 13.06 3.11 -7.40
CA ALA A 40 11.69 2.89 -7.84
C ALA A 40 11.23 4.05 -8.74
N GLU A 41 10.68 3.72 -9.89
CA GLU A 41 9.99 4.65 -10.77
C GLU A 41 8.48 4.56 -10.49
N ILE A 42 7.88 5.70 -10.12
CA ILE A 42 6.46 5.80 -9.80
C ILE A 42 5.76 6.59 -10.90
N ASN A 43 4.86 5.93 -11.62
CA ASN A 43 4.08 6.54 -12.69
C ASN A 43 2.80 7.17 -12.12
N LEU A 44 2.81 8.50 -11.94
CA LEU A 44 1.64 9.20 -11.41
C LEU A 44 0.49 9.30 -12.43
N ASP A 45 0.76 9.22 -13.73
CA ASP A 45 -0.31 9.17 -14.74
C ASP A 45 -1.09 7.86 -14.62
N ALA A 46 -0.42 6.73 -14.27
CA ALA A 46 -1.09 5.48 -13.95
C ALA A 46 -1.93 5.57 -12.66
N VAL A 47 -1.48 6.30 -11.64
CA VAL A 47 -2.30 6.59 -10.44
C VAL A 47 -3.58 7.34 -10.84
N ALA A 48 -3.44 8.41 -11.65
CA ALA A 48 -4.57 9.18 -12.15
C ALA A 48 -5.55 8.30 -12.93
N HIS A 49 -5.04 7.49 -13.85
CA HIS A 49 -5.81 6.53 -14.64
C HIS A 49 -6.57 5.55 -13.72
N ASN A 50 -5.90 4.94 -12.75
CA ASN A 50 -6.50 3.97 -11.84
C ASN A 50 -7.59 4.58 -10.96
N VAL A 51 -7.46 5.84 -10.56
CA VAL A 51 -8.54 6.58 -9.87
C VAL A 51 -9.74 6.78 -10.78
N GLN A 52 -9.52 7.15 -12.05
CA GLN A 52 -10.61 7.34 -13.01
C GLN A 52 -11.32 6.04 -13.35
N ILE A 53 -10.59 4.92 -13.52
CA ILE A 53 -11.18 3.59 -13.69
C ILE A 53 -12.03 3.21 -12.46
N ALA A 54 -11.51 3.43 -11.26
CA ALA A 54 -12.28 3.20 -10.03
C ALA A 54 -13.57 4.04 -10.02
N LYS A 55 -13.48 5.33 -10.29
CA LYS A 55 -14.64 6.25 -10.32
C LYS A 55 -15.68 5.82 -11.37
N SER A 56 -15.26 5.36 -12.55
CA SER A 56 -16.19 4.87 -13.58
C SER A 56 -16.94 3.59 -13.19
N ASN A 57 -16.42 2.86 -12.20
CA ASN A 57 -17.03 1.64 -11.65
C ASN A 57 -17.92 1.91 -10.44
N LEU A 58 -18.00 3.15 -9.94
CA LEU A 58 -18.84 3.52 -8.80
C LEU A 58 -20.24 3.97 -9.22
N ASP A 59 -21.20 3.74 -8.34
CA ASP A 59 -22.50 4.39 -8.43
C ASP A 59 -22.34 5.92 -8.27
N PRO A 60 -23.20 6.74 -8.89
CA PRO A 60 -23.05 8.22 -8.93
C PRO A 60 -22.93 8.90 -7.59
N HIS A 61 -23.44 8.29 -6.51
CA HIS A 61 -23.42 8.85 -5.15
C HIS A 61 -22.34 8.25 -4.26
N THR A 62 -21.69 7.19 -4.72
CA THR A 62 -20.67 6.50 -3.95
C THR A 62 -19.34 7.27 -3.99
N LYS A 63 -18.78 7.53 -2.82
CA LYS A 63 -17.49 8.21 -2.65
C LYS A 63 -16.33 7.25 -2.87
N LEU A 64 -15.23 7.79 -3.38
CA LEU A 64 -13.98 7.07 -3.51
C LEU A 64 -13.01 7.46 -2.39
N CYS A 65 -12.59 6.48 -1.60
CA CYS A 65 -11.55 6.63 -0.61
C CYS A 65 -10.26 5.98 -1.10
N ALA A 66 -9.22 6.77 -1.39
CA ALA A 66 -7.91 6.27 -1.77
C ALA A 66 -7.12 5.84 -0.54
N VAL A 67 -6.68 4.58 -0.48
CA VAL A 67 -5.95 4.03 0.66
C VAL A 67 -4.45 4.19 0.43
N VAL A 68 -3.83 5.11 1.18
CA VAL A 68 -2.42 5.53 1.02
C VAL A 68 -1.55 5.21 2.25
N LYS A 69 -1.96 4.22 3.04
CA LYS A 69 -1.20 3.72 4.20
C LYS A 69 0.14 3.10 3.79
N ALA A 70 1.06 2.92 4.73
CA ALA A 70 2.39 2.33 4.52
C ALA A 70 3.14 3.03 3.37
N ASP A 71 3.19 4.38 3.44
CA ASP A 71 3.77 5.23 2.41
C ASP A 71 3.17 4.97 1.00
N ALA A 72 1.82 4.88 0.93
CA ALA A 72 1.11 4.49 -0.27
C ALA A 72 1.61 3.14 -0.83
N TYR A 73 1.68 2.11 0.03
CA TYR A 73 2.24 0.79 -0.32
C TYR A 73 3.66 0.90 -0.91
N GLY A 74 4.48 1.81 -0.39
CA GLY A 74 5.84 2.07 -0.86
C GLY A 74 5.96 2.98 -2.09
N HIS A 75 4.85 3.57 -2.56
CA HIS A 75 4.82 4.42 -3.76
C HIS A 75 5.02 5.92 -3.48
N GLY A 76 5.14 6.32 -2.20
CA GLY A 76 5.26 7.73 -1.81
C GLY A 76 3.90 8.37 -1.53
N ALA A 77 3.47 8.37 -0.25
CA ALA A 77 2.12 8.74 0.17
C ALA A 77 1.69 10.13 -0.28
N VAL A 78 2.56 11.13 -0.14
CA VAL A 78 2.23 12.53 -0.48
C VAL A 78 1.98 12.70 -1.98
N ALA A 79 2.81 12.10 -2.83
CA ALA A 79 2.68 12.22 -4.28
C ALA A 79 1.42 11.51 -4.79
N VAL A 80 1.19 10.28 -4.32
CA VAL A 80 0.00 9.50 -4.67
C VAL A 80 -1.27 10.16 -4.15
N ALA A 81 -1.28 10.68 -2.90
CA ALA A 81 -2.44 11.36 -2.33
C ALA A 81 -2.83 12.62 -3.12
N ARG A 82 -1.85 13.44 -3.52
CA ARG A 82 -2.09 14.62 -4.37
C ARG A 82 -2.67 14.25 -5.74
N GLU A 83 -2.14 13.21 -6.35
CA GLU A 83 -2.64 12.78 -7.65
C GLU A 83 -4.04 12.16 -7.53
N ALA A 84 -4.32 11.39 -6.47
CA ALA A 84 -5.65 10.87 -6.19
C ALA A 84 -6.67 12.00 -5.92
N GLU A 85 -6.32 13.01 -5.10
CA GLU A 85 -7.14 14.21 -4.84
C GLU A 85 -7.49 14.94 -6.14
N LYS A 86 -6.49 15.22 -6.98
CA LYS A 86 -6.66 15.91 -8.26
C LYS A 86 -7.58 15.15 -9.23
N ASN A 87 -7.60 13.83 -9.17
CA ASN A 87 -8.38 12.97 -10.05
C ASN A 87 -9.72 12.51 -9.45
N GLY A 88 -10.14 13.10 -8.32
CA GLY A 88 -11.49 12.98 -7.81
C GLY A 88 -11.69 11.95 -6.70
N ALA A 89 -10.64 11.56 -5.98
CA ALA A 89 -10.81 10.89 -4.70
C ALA A 89 -11.52 11.84 -3.71
N ASP A 90 -12.45 11.31 -2.94
CA ASP A 90 -13.26 12.08 -1.97
C ASP A 90 -12.69 11.98 -0.55
N PHE A 91 -11.97 10.91 -0.25
CA PHE A 91 -11.34 10.60 1.03
C PHE A 91 -9.96 9.98 0.82
N LEU A 92 -9.12 10.09 1.84
CA LEU A 92 -7.92 9.28 1.99
C LEU A 92 -8.04 8.38 3.22
N ALA A 93 -7.44 7.20 3.17
CA ALA A 93 -7.34 6.33 4.33
C ALA A 93 -5.89 5.89 4.59
N VAL A 94 -5.51 5.93 5.86
CA VAL A 94 -4.19 5.53 6.35
C VAL A 94 -4.34 4.52 7.49
N ALA A 95 -3.25 3.86 7.88
CA ALA A 95 -3.27 2.91 8.99
C ALA A 95 -2.95 3.59 10.34
N LEU A 96 -2.05 4.57 10.33
CA LEU A 96 -1.51 5.21 11.51
C LEU A 96 -1.78 6.72 11.52
N LEU A 97 -1.94 7.29 12.70
CA LEU A 97 -2.07 8.74 12.87
C LEU A 97 -0.87 9.49 12.28
N GLN A 98 0.34 8.97 12.43
CA GLN A 98 1.55 9.60 11.90
C GLN A 98 1.51 9.76 10.38
N GLU A 99 0.98 8.78 9.65
CA GLU A 99 0.79 8.87 8.20
C GLU A 99 -0.21 9.99 7.83
N GLY A 100 -1.29 10.11 8.60
CA GLY A 100 -2.27 11.20 8.44
C GLY A 100 -1.67 12.58 8.70
N LEU A 101 -0.80 12.71 9.70
CA LEU A 101 -0.09 13.95 10.01
C LEU A 101 0.87 14.35 8.88
N GLU A 102 1.62 13.40 8.32
CA GLU A 102 2.50 13.65 7.18
C GLU A 102 1.73 14.21 5.97
N LEU A 103 0.55 13.66 5.68
CA LEU A 103 -0.32 14.18 4.63
C LEU A 103 -0.83 15.60 4.95
N ARG A 104 -1.21 15.87 6.20
CA ARG A 104 -1.62 17.23 6.63
C ARG A 104 -0.48 18.24 6.55
N GLU A 105 0.73 17.89 6.99
CA GLU A 105 1.94 18.71 6.88
C GLU A 105 2.30 18.99 5.41
N ALA A 106 2.06 18.03 4.52
CA ALA A 106 2.20 18.21 3.08
C ALA A 106 1.09 19.07 2.42
N GLY A 107 0.11 19.55 3.20
CA GLY A 107 -0.96 20.45 2.74
C GLY A 107 -2.16 19.72 2.10
N ILE A 108 -2.27 18.41 2.21
CA ILE A 108 -3.45 17.66 1.76
C ILE A 108 -4.67 18.06 2.60
N ARG A 109 -5.78 18.40 1.94
CA ARG A 109 -7.01 18.89 2.57
C ARG A 109 -8.18 17.92 2.56
N LEU A 110 -8.14 16.89 1.73
CA LEU A 110 -9.18 15.84 1.73
C LEU A 110 -9.40 15.29 3.15
N PRO A 111 -10.60 14.83 3.49
CA PRO A 111 -10.84 14.04 4.69
C PRO A 111 -9.87 12.85 4.74
N ILE A 112 -9.24 12.64 5.91
CA ILE A 112 -8.33 11.53 6.16
C ILE A 112 -8.91 10.65 7.24
N LEU A 113 -9.08 9.36 6.96
CA LEU A 113 -9.54 8.34 7.89
C LEU A 113 -8.38 7.46 8.36
N VAL A 114 -8.09 7.45 9.65
CA VAL A 114 -7.18 6.47 10.25
C VAL A 114 -7.96 5.19 10.54
N LEU A 115 -7.56 4.10 9.88
CA LEU A 115 -8.24 2.78 9.99
C LEU A 115 -7.74 1.94 11.17
N GLY A 116 -6.58 2.25 11.71
CA GLY A 116 -5.96 1.51 12.80
C GLY A 116 -6.40 1.97 14.18
N SER A 117 -5.72 1.44 15.20
CA SER A 117 -6.01 1.77 16.60
C SER A 117 -5.35 3.08 17.03
N LEU A 118 -6.07 3.90 17.75
CA LEU A 118 -5.56 5.12 18.38
C LEU A 118 -4.90 4.82 19.73
N GLN A 119 -3.74 5.40 19.96
CA GLN A 119 -3.22 5.51 21.32
C GLN A 119 -4.00 6.61 22.05
N PRO A 120 -4.62 6.35 23.21
CA PRO A 120 -5.47 7.33 23.91
C PRO A 120 -4.81 8.70 24.12
N GLY A 121 -3.52 8.73 24.43
CA GLY A 121 -2.73 9.95 24.59
C GLY A 121 -2.58 10.80 23.31
N ALA A 122 -2.91 10.27 22.14
CA ALA A 122 -2.83 10.98 20.87
C ALA A 122 -4.18 11.59 20.42
N ALA A 123 -5.25 11.45 21.20
CA ALA A 123 -6.57 11.94 20.84
C ALA A 123 -6.61 13.47 20.58
N ASN A 124 -5.85 14.26 21.34
CA ASN A 124 -5.74 15.71 21.11
C ASN A 124 -5.20 16.04 19.70
N VAL A 125 -4.25 15.24 19.22
CA VAL A 125 -3.63 15.43 17.90
C VAL A 125 -4.63 15.10 16.79
N VAL A 126 -5.41 14.01 16.92
CA VAL A 126 -6.47 13.64 15.98
C VAL A 126 -7.45 14.81 15.78
N VAL A 127 -7.94 15.38 16.90
CA VAL A 127 -8.89 16.48 16.89
C VAL A 127 -8.28 17.78 16.38
N GLN A 128 -7.03 18.07 16.77
CA GLN A 128 -6.33 19.29 16.37
C GLN A 128 -6.14 19.37 14.85
N PHE A 129 -5.73 18.26 14.22
CA PHE A 129 -5.41 18.16 12.80
C PHE A 129 -6.61 17.75 11.93
N ASP A 130 -7.79 17.69 12.51
CA ASP A 130 -9.04 17.37 11.79
C ASP A 130 -8.92 16.05 10.99
N ILE A 131 -8.55 14.99 11.69
CA ILE A 131 -8.40 13.63 11.17
C ILE A 131 -9.55 12.78 11.70
N SER A 132 -10.28 12.09 10.80
CA SER A 132 -11.31 11.12 11.18
C SER A 132 -10.65 9.82 11.67
N HIS A 133 -11.22 9.17 12.67
CA HIS A 133 -10.59 7.98 13.26
C HIS A 133 -11.58 6.82 13.40
N ALA A 134 -11.09 5.61 13.11
CA ALA A 134 -11.81 4.38 13.43
C ALA A 134 -11.93 4.19 14.94
N VAL A 135 -13.13 3.88 15.41
CA VAL A 135 -13.41 3.61 16.84
C VAL A 135 -14.19 2.31 16.98
N PHE A 136 -13.79 1.48 17.92
CA PHE A 136 -14.40 0.17 18.18
C PHE A 136 -14.33 -0.26 19.64
N ASP A 137 -13.97 0.65 20.55
CA ASP A 137 -14.00 0.46 22.01
C ASP A 137 -14.27 1.78 22.74
N GLU A 138 -14.69 1.68 23.99
CA GLU A 138 -15.07 2.82 24.79
C GLU A 138 -13.88 3.67 25.26
N GLU A 139 -12.72 3.08 25.50
CA GLU A 139 -11.53 3.81 25.96
C GLU A 139 -11.15 4.89 24.94
N ARG A 140 -11.09 4.53 23.66
CA ARG A 140 -10.73 5.45 22.57
C ARG A 140 -11.84 6.43 22.27
N LEU A 141 -13.10 5.99 22.39
CA LEU A 141 -14.26 6.86 22.25
C LEU A 141 -14.26 7.99 23.29
N TYR A 142 -14.05 7.67 24.56
CA TYR A 142 -14.00 8.67 25.61
C TYR A 142 -12.77 9.58 25.51
N ALA A 143 -11.59 9.04 25.15
CA ALA A 143 -10.39 9.85 24.94
C ALA A 143 -10.59 10.89 23.83
N LEU A 144 -11.22 10.51 22.71
CA LEU A 144 -11.57 11.45 21.62
C LEU A 144 -12.59 12.50 22.05
N ASN A 145 -13.61 12.09 22.82
CA ASN A 145 -14.59 13.03 23.36
C ASN A 145 -13.96 14.07 24.28
N GLU A 146 -13.14 13.65 25.23
CA GLU A 146 -12.45 14.55 26.15
C GLU A 146 -11.55 15.53 25.41
N ALA A 147 -10.79 15.05 24.43
CA ALA A 147 -9.93 15.88 23.59
C ALA A 147 -10.75 16.90 22.79
N ALA A 148 -11.87 16.49 22.21
CA ALA A 148 -12.73 17.34 21.41
C ALA A 148 -13.39 18.45 22.26
N VAL A 149 -13.93 18.10 23.44
CA VAL A 149 -14.50 19.05 24.39
C VAL A 149 -13.45 20.06 24.84
N LYS A 150 -12.25 19.61 25.21
CA LYS A 150 -11.12 20.46 25.63
C LYS A 150 -10.70 21.45 24.55
N LEU A 151 -10.73 21.03 23.29
CA LEU A 151 -10.34 21.86 22.13
C LEU A 151 -11.52 22.66 21.55
N ASN A 152 -12.71 22.54 22.13
CA ASN A 152 -13.97 23.14 21.62
C ASN A 152 -14.20 22.79 20.13
N LYS A 153 -13.98 21.51 19.78
CA LYS A 153 -14.13 20.95 18.44
C LYS A 153 -15.01 19.68 18.49
N LYS A 154 -15.22 19.07 17.34
CA LYS A 154 -15.77 17.71 17.22
C LYS A 154 -14.69 16.74 16.77
N ALA A 155 -14.68 15.54 17.36
CA ALA A 155 -13.93 14.41 16.85
C ALA A 155 -14.83 13.63 15.89
N ARG A 156 -14.45 13.56 14.62
CA ARG A 156 -15.14 12.74 13.62
C ARG A 156 -14.69 11.31 13.75
N ILE A 157 -15.65 10.41 13.88
CA ILE A 157 -15.37 8.99 14.03
C ILE A 157 -16.08 8.14 12.99
N HIS A 158 -15.43 7.03 12.62
CA HIS A 158 -16.05 5.91 11.93
C HIS A 158 -16.10 4.70 12.87
N ILE A 159 -17.30 4.22 13.19
CA ILE A 159 -17.47 3.04 14.03
C ILE A 159 -17.12 1.80 13.20
N ALA A 160 -16.13 1.03 13.62
CA ALA A 160 -15.80 -0.23 12.99
C ALA A 160 -16.67 -1.36 13.54
N ILE A 161 -17.26 -2.17 12.64
CA ILE A 161 -18.08 -3.32 12.97
C ILE A 161 -17.36 -4.61 12.56
N ASP A 162 -17.25 -5.56 13.46
CA ASP A 162 -16.74 -6.89 13.15
C ASP A 162 -17.84 -7.80 12.60
N THR A 163 -17.82 -7.97 11.30
CA THR A 163 -18.78 -8.83 10.60
C THR A 163 -18.24 -10.23 10.30
N GLY A 164 -16.98 -10.52 10.69
CA GLY A 164 -16.40 -11.84 10.47
C GLY A 164 -14.91 -11.85 10.09
N MET A 165 -14.26 -10.69 9.98
CA MET A 165 -12.81 -10.63 9.79
C MET A 165 -12.05 -10.85 11.11
N HIS A 166 -12.68 -10.54 12.25
CA HIS A 166 -12.16 -10.75 13.62
C HIS A 166 -10.79 -10.10 13.89
N ARG A 167 -10.54 -8.95 13.26
CA ARG A 167 -9.32 -8.17 13.46
C ARG A 167 -9.54 -6.99 14.41
N ILE A 168 -10.57 -6.19 14.15
CA ILE A 168 -11.04 -5.06 14.95
C ILE A 168 -12.55 -4.92 14.75
N GLY A 169 -13.24 -4.24 15.65
CA GLY A 169 -14.64 -3.87 15.46
C GLY A 169 -15.52 -4.25 16.65
N VAL A 170 -16.61 -3.50 16.79
CA VAL A 170 -17.71 -3.81 17.71
C VAL A 170 -18.48 -5.01 17.17
N HIS A 171 -18.92 -5.92 18.01
CA HIS A 171 -19.80 -7.00 17.57
C HIS A 171 -21.12 -6.46 17.01
N VAL A 172 -21.66 -7.12 15.99
CA VAL A 172 -22.90 -6.73 15.32
C VAL A 172 -24.03 -6.48 16.34
N ARG A 173 -24.24 -7.39 17.28
CA ARG A 173 -25.29 -7.27 18.34
C ARG A 173 -25.15 -6.06 19.22
N ASP A 174 -23.94 -5.54 19.41
CA ASP A 174 -23.63 -4.42 20.30
C ASP A 174 -23.57 -3.06 19.55
N ALA A 175 -23.70 -3.09 18.19
CA ALA A 175 -23.54 -1.93 17.34
C ALA A 175 -24.48 -0.78 17.67
N GLY A 176 -25.76 -1.07 17.94
CA GLY A 176 -26.76 -0.06 18.31
C GLY A 176 -26.44 0.64 19.64
N GLU A 177 -26.08 -0.12 20.67
CA GLU A 177 -25.74 0.43 21.99
C GLU A 177 -24.43 1.23 21.94
N PHE A 178 -23.41 0.74 21.22
CA PHE A 178 -22.16 1.47 21.05
C PHE A 178 -22.38 2.80 20.32
N ALA A 179 -23.14 2.79 19.22
CA ALA A 179 -23.48 4.01 18.49
C ALA A 179 -24.31 4.99 19.33
N ALA A 180 -25.23 4.50 20.17
CA ALA A 180 -26.00 5.35 21.08
C ALA A 180 -25.11 6.02 22.12
N LYS A 181 -24.13 5.28 22.69
CA LYS A 181 -23.13 5.88 23.59
C LYS A 181 -22.32 6.96 22.87
N ALA A 182 -21.85 6.67 21.65
CA ALA A 182 -21.08 7.64 20.87
C ALA A 182 -21.88 8.90 20.57
N ALA A 183 -23.13 8.76 20.14
CA ALA A 183 -24.03 9.90 19.82
C ALA A 183 -24.39 10.77 21.04
N ALA A 184 -24.39 10.21 22.26
CA ALA A 184 -24.66 10.96 23.50
C ALA A 184 -23.46 11.82 23.93
N LEU A 185 -22.27 11.64 23.39
CA LEU A 185 -21.07 12.35 23.79
C LEU A 185 -20.96 13.71 23.09
N PRO A 186 -20.81 14.82 23.83
CA PRO A 186 -20.88 16.17 23.26
C PRO A 186 -19.73 16.51 22.32
N GLY A 187 -18.59 15.83 22.42
CA GLY A 187 -17.41 16.04 21.57
C GLY A 187 -17.37 15.16 20.33
N ILE A 188 -18.28 14.19 20.19
CA ILE A 188 -18.24 13.20 19.10
C ILE A 188 -19.17 13.59 17.94
N GLU A 189 -18.73 13.27 16.73
CA GLU A 189 -19.51 13.29 15.50
C GLU A 189 -19.35 11.94 14.80
N ILE A 190 -20.42 11.17 14.67
CA ILE A 190 -20.42 9.93 13.90
C ILE A 190 -20.46 10.29 12.43
N GLU A 191 -19.30 10.27 11.76
CA GLU A 191 -19.15 10.53 10.33
C GLU A 191 -19.48 9.27 9.51
N GLY A 192 -19.16 8.08 10.03
CA GLY A 192 -19.43 6.84 9.32
C GLY A 192 -19.46 5.59 10.19
N VAL A 193 -19.85 4.50 9.55
CA VAL A 193 -19.81 3.14 10.09
C VAL A 193 -19.20 2.24 9.02
N PHE A 194 -18.28 1.37 9.38
CA PHE A 194 -17.63 0.51 8.39
C PHE A 194 -17.35 -0.90 8.88
N SER A 195 -17.15 -1.79 7.91
CA SER A 195 -16.58 -3.11 8.12
C SER A 195 -15.52 -3.41 7.05
N HIS A 196 -15.05 -4.63 6.98
CA HIS A 196 -14.06 -5.06 5.98
C HIS A 196 -14.28 -6.51 5.59
N PHE A 197 -14.30 -6.78 4.28
CA PHE A 197 -14.39 -8.14 3.76
C PHE A 197 -13.11 -8.92 4.02
N ALA A 198 -13.26 -10.17 4.43
CA ALA A 198 -12.14 -11.10 4.62
C ALA A 198 -11.78 -11.83 3.32
N THR A 199 -12.77 -12.05 2.43
CA THR A 199 -12.66 -12.93 1.26
C THR A 199 -13.34 -12.35 0.01
N ALA A 200 -13.35 -11.00 -0.14
CA ALA A 200 -13.96 -10.38 -1.34
C ALA A 200 -13.25 -10.79 -2.65
N ASP A 201 -11.97 -11.15 -2.54
CA ASP A 201 -11.10 -11.60 -3.63
C ASP A 201 -11.09 -13.13 -3.85
N ALA A 202 -11.80 -13.91 -3.01
CA ALA A 202 -11.94 -15.35 -3.23
C ALA A 202 -12.95 -15.67 -4.33
N ASP A 203 -12.80 -16.83 -5.00
CA ASP A 203 -13.75 -17.29 -6.02
C ASP A 203 -15.15 -17.52 -5.43
N ASP A 204 -15.22 -18.11 -4.24
CA ASP A 204 -16.47 -18.26 -3.49
C ASP A 204 -16.81 -16.96 -2.73
N LYS A 205 -17.89 -16.32 -3.16
CA LYS A 205 -18.40 -15.07 -2.58
C LYS A 205 -19.38 -15.26 -1.42
N ALA A 206 -19.71 -16.50 -1.04
CA ALA A 206 -20.72 -16.78 0.00
C ALA A 206 -20.37 -16.13 1.35
N TYR A 207 -19.08 -16.15 1.75
CA TYR A 207 -18.68 -15.52 3.00
C TYR A 207 -18.72 -13.99 2.92
N ALA A 208 -18.39 -13.40 1.79
CA ALA A 208 -18.55 -11.95 1.60
C ALA A 208 -20.01 -11.53 1.68
N ALA A 209 -20.93 -12.29 1.06
CA ALA A 209 -22.38 -12.07 1.19
C ALA A 209 -22.83 -12.15 2.65
N HIS A 210 -22.42 -13.19 3.40
CA HIS A 210 -22.71 -13.31 4.82
C HIS A 210 -22.18 -12.12 5.63
N GLN A 211 -20.96 -11.63 5.38
CA GLN A 211 -20.42 -10.44 6.04
C GLN A 211 -21.25 -9.19 5.72
N PHE A 212 -21.72 -9.05 4.49
CA PHE A 212 -22.59 -7.95 4.10
C PHE A 212 -23.95 -7.97 4.83
N GLU A 213 -24.59 -9.15 4.91
CA GLU A 213 -25.83 -9.32 5.67
C GLU A 213 -25.64 -8.89 7.14
N ARG A 214 -24.58 -9.34 7.78
CA ARG A 214 -24.24 -8.93 9.16
C ARG A 214 -23.97 -7.45 9.29
N PHE A 215 -23.38 -6.82 8.27
CA PHE A 215 -23.19 -5.38 8.27
C PHE A 215 -24.52 -4.62 8.16
N GLN A 216 -25.44 -5.09 7.32
CA GLN A 216 -26.79 -4.55 7.22
C GLN A 216 -27.56 -4.67 8.54
N GLU A 217 -27.42 -5.80 9.25
CA GLU A 217 -27.99 -6.00 10.59
C GLU A 217 -27.46 -4.96 11.58
N ALA A 218 -26.14 -4.74 11.63
CA ALA A 218 -25.53 -3.72 12.49
C ALA A 218 -26.07 -2.30 12.17
N LEU A 219 -26.16 -1.94 10.89
CA LEU A 219 -26.72 -0.66 10.46
C LEU A 219 -28.19 -0.52 10.84
N LYS A 220 -28.98 -1.61 10.79
CA LYS A 220 -30.37 -1.62 11.25
C LYS A 220 -30.45 -1.34 12.74
N LEU A 221 -29.66 -2.05 13.57
CA LEU A 221 -29.63 -1.83 15.04
C LEU A 221 -29.22 -0.38 15.41
N ILE A 222 -28.32 0.23 14.66
CA ILE A 222 -27.92 1.64 14.85
C ILE A 222 -29.11 2.58 14.50
N ARG A 223 -29.79 2.34 13.38
CA ARG A 223 -30.95 3.14 12.96
C ARG A 223 -32.13 3.02 13.93
N GLU A 224 -32.36 1.85 14.52
CA GLU A 224 -33.39 1.61 15.54
C GLU A 224 -33.16 2.45 16.80
N LYS A 225 -31.93 2.88 17.09
CA LYS A 225 -31.59 3.86 18.12
C LYS A 225 -31.79 5.32 17.68
N GLY A 226 -32.37 5.57 16.50
CA GLY A 226 -32.57 6.90 15.95
C GLY A 226 -31.32 7.60 15.45
N ILE A 227 -30.22 6.86 15.25
CA ILE A 227 -28.92 7.40 14.84
C ILE A 227 -28.81 7.38 13.32
N ARG A 228 -28.50 8.55 12.75
CA ARG A 228 -28.17 8.67 11.33
C ARG A 228 -26.72 8.20 11.08
N VAL A 229 -26.53 7.41 10.04
CA VAL A 229 -25.19 7.00 9.54
C VAL A 229 -24.96 7.74 8.22
N PRO A 230 -24.11 8.78 8.19
CA PRO A 230 -23.85 9.54 6.96
C PRO A 230 -23.10 8.73 5.90
N LEU A 231 -22.12 7.92 6.33
CA LEU A 231 -21.29 7.09 5.45
C LEU A 231 -21.24 5.65 5.96
N ALA A 232 -21.91 4.73 5.26
CA ALA A 232 -21.76 3.30 5.48
C ALA A 232 -20.83 2.71 4.42
N HIS A 233 -19.78 1.98 4.82
CA HIS A 233 -18.83 1.44 3.86
C HIS A 233 -18.20 0.12 4.29
N ILE A 234 -18.13 -0.84 3.37
CA ILE A 234 -17.51 -2.15 3.59
C ILE A 234 -16.55 -2.53 2.45
N ALA A 235 -16.83 -2.07 1.23
CA ALA A 235 -16.12 -2.44 0.02
C ALA A 235 -14.65 -2.02 0.01
N ASN A 236 -13.77 -2.96 -0.40
CA ASN A 236 -12.36 -2.79 -0.68
C ASN A 236 -12.10 -2.84 -2.21
N SER A 237 -10.84 -2.95 -2.66
CA SER A 237 -10.48 -3.04 -4.08
C SER A 237 -11.16 -4.21 -4.81
N ALA A 238 -11.25 -5.38 -4.19
CA ALA A 238 -11.92 -6.53 -4.80
C ALA A 238 -13.43 -6.29 -4.93
N ALA A 239 -14.06 -5.78 -3.88
CA ALA A 239 -15.49 -5.47 -3.93
C ALA A 239 -15.82 -4.32 -4.89
N LEU A 240 -14.90 -3.37 -5.13
CA LEU A 240 -15.05 -2.32 -6.14
C LEU A 240 -15.34 -2.91 -7.53
N THR A 241 -14.66 -3.98 -7.88
CA THR A 241 -14.71 -4.58 -9.23
C THR A 241 -15.66 -5.76 -9.32
N GLU A 242 -15.67 -6.63 -8.30
CA GLU A 242 -16.33 -7.94 -8.34
C GLU A 242 -17.66 -8.01 -7.57
N LEU A 243 -17.94 -7.04 -6.68
CA LEU A 243 -19.11 -7.03 -5.80
C LEU A 243 -19.75 -5.63 -5.77
N ARG A 244 -20.12 -5.12 -6.95
CA ARG A 244 -20.63 -3.75 -7.10
C ARG A 244 -21.88 -3.47 -6.26
N GLU A 245 -22.70 -4.48 -6.01
CA GLU A 245 -23.89 -4.39 -5.17
C GLU A 245 -23.57 -4.07 -3.68
N TYR A 246 -22.30 -4.14 -3.27
CA TYR A 246 -21.86 -3.86 -1.90
C TYR A 246 -21.11 -2.52 -1.75
N GLN A 247 -21.13 -1.64 -2.75
CA GLN A 247 -20.39 -0.38 -2.74
C GLN A 247 -20.85 0.60 -1.65
N MET A 248 -22.16 0.68 -1.40
CA MET A 248 -22.77 1.58 -0.40
C MET A 248 -22.36 3.06 -0.60
N ASP A 249 -22.12 3.82 0.51
CA ASP A 249 -21.83 5.25 0.42
C ASP A 249 -20.37 5.57 0.08
N MET A 250 -19.45 4.61 0.30
CA MET A 250 -18.03 4.81 0.01
C MET A 250 -17.30 3.49 -0.25
N VAL A 251 -16.41 3.48 -1.24
CA VAL A 251 -15.49 2.37 -1.54
C VAL A 251 -14.06 2.77 -1.18
N ARG A 252 -13.31 1.84 -0.58
CA ARG A 252 -11.90 2.05 -0.21
C ARG A 252 -10.99 1.33 -1.21
N GLN A 253 -10.51 2.08 -2.19
CA GLN A 253 -9.56 1.61 -3.19
C GLN A 253 -8.16 1.49 -2.56
N GLY A 254 -7.68 0.27 -2.42
CA GLY A 254 -6.32 -0.05 -1.94
C GLY A 254 -5.43 -0.49 -3.09
N ILE A 255 -5.22 -1.81 -3.24
CA ILE A 255 -4.23 -2.37 -4.15
C ILE A 255 -4.46 -2.01 -5.63
N THR A 256 -5.70 -1.86 -6.08
CA THR A 256 -6.01 -1.44 -7.45
C THR A 256 -5.67 0.03 -7.74
N LEU A 257 -5.48 0.88 -6.72
CA LEU A 257 -4.92 2.22 -6.89
C LEU A 257 -3.51 2.15 -7.49
N TYR A 258 -2.79 1.11 -7.16
CA TYR A 258 -1.41 0.84 -7.60
C TYR A 258 -1.33 -0.06 -8.83
N GLY A 259 -2.49 -0.38 -9.43
CA GLY A 259 -2.59 -1.18 -10.65
C GLY A 259 -2.28 -2.65 -10.45
N LEU A 260 -2.45 -3.17 -9.23
CA LEU A 260 -2.18 -4.55 -8.87
C LEU A 260 -3.49 -5.29 -8.54
N HIS A 261 -3.46 -6.62 -8.69
CA HIS A 261 -4.61 -7.48 -8.47
C HIS A 261 -4.66 -8.01 -7.03
N PRO A 262 -5.84 -8.10 -6.38
CA PRO A 262 -5.96 -8.59 -5.00
C PRO A 262 -5.52 -10.04 -4.81
N ALA A 263 -5.92 -10.96 -5.70
CA ALA A 263 -5.62 -12.39 -5.57
C ALA A 263 -5.32 -13.09 -6.91
N HIS A 264 -6.20 -13.01 -7.89
CA HIS A 264 -6.06 -13.69 -9.17
C HIS A 264 -6.13 -12.70 -10.33
N MET A 265 -5.44 -13.00 -11.44
CA MET A 265 -5.58 -12.23 -12.67
C MET A 265 -6.97 -12.52 -13.27
N SER A 266 -7.92 -11.64 -12.96
CA SER A 266 -9.27 -11.63 -13.53
C SER A 266 -9.38 -10.50 -14.55
N ASP A 267 -10.18 -10.71 -15.59
CA ASP A 267 -10.42 -9.70 -16.64
C ASP A 267 -10.97 -8.37 -16.09
N CYS A 268 -11.60 -8.38 -14.91
CA CYS A 268 -12.15 -7.17 -14.30
C CYS A 268 -11.09 -6.18 -13.82
N TYR A 269 -9.82 -6.60 -13.73
CA TYR A 269 -8.71 -5.73 -13.33
C TYR A 269 -7.82 -5.27 -14.49
N LYS A 270 -8.07 -5.76 -15.71
CA LYS A 270 -7.21 -5.53 -16.89
C LYS A 270 -7.01 -4.05 -17.25
N ASP A 271 -7.94 -3.19 -16.84
CA ASP A 271 -7.90 -1.76 -17.14
C ASP A 271 -7.08 -0.97 -16.12
N PHE A 272 -6.66 -1.56 -15.01
CA PHE A 272 -5.76 -0.92 -14.05
C PHE A 272 -4.30 -1.05 -14.50
N GLU A 273 -3.55 0.05 -14.39
CA GLU A 273 -2.16 0.12 -14.86
C GLU A 273 -1.17 0.05 -13.68
N PRO A 274 -0.15 -0.83 -13.74
CA PRO A 274 0.91 -0.87 -12.72
C PRO A 274 1.61 0.46 -12.56
N VAL A 275 1.75 0.91 -11.31
CA VAL A 275 2.30 2.22 -10.97
C VAL A 275 3.80 2.17 -10.75
N MET A 276 4.33 1.07 -10.16
CA MET A 276 5.73 0.96 -9.77
C MET A 276 6.54 0.08 -10.72
N THR A 277 7.76 0.55 -11.03
CA THR A 277 8.81 -0.29 -11.61
C THR A 277 10.08 -0.09 -10.80
N VAL A 278 10.64 -1.19 -10.29
CA VAL A 278 11.91 -1.16 -9.56
C VAL A 278 13.04 -1.51 -10.50
N LYS A 279 14.03 -0.64 -10.53
CA LYS A 279 15.18 -0.72 -11.43
C LYS A 279 16.49 -0.69 -10.68
N SER A 280 17.54 -1.18 -11.35
CA SER A 280 18.91 -1.12 -10.89
C SER A 280 19.85 -1.03 -12.10
N THR A 281 21.15 -1.13 -11.87
CA THR A 281 22.16 -1.20 -12.93
C THR A 281 23.12 -2.36 -12.71
N VAL A 282 23.73 -2.84 -13.78
CA VAL A 282 24.82 -3.81 -13.67
C VAL A 282 26.05 -3.14 -13.05
N SER A 283 26.56 -3.68 -11.94
CA SER A 283 27.74 -3.16 -11.25
C SER A 283 29.04 -3.88 -11.61
N PHE A 284 28.94 -5.12 -12.07
CA PHE A 284 30.11 -5.92 -12.46
C PHE A 284 29.72 -7.03 -13.43
N VAL A 285 30.63 -7.38 -14.35
CA VAL A 285 30.45 -8.49 -15.31
C VAL A 285 31.71 -9.32 -15.36
N LYS A 286 31.58 -10.65 -15.40
CA LYS A 286 32.68 -11.57 -15.54
C LYS A 286 32.31 -12.85 -16.29
N SER A 287 33.27 -13.44 -17.03
CA SER A 287 33.14 -14.76 -17.60
C SER A 287 33.68 -15.83 -16.64
N LEU A 288 32.95 -16.92 -16.51
CA LEU A 288 33.30 -18.06 -15.66
C LEU A 288 33.25 -19.36 -16.44
N PRO A 289 34.14 -20.35 -16.14
CA PRO A 289 34.11 -21.64 -16.80
C PRO A 289 32.96 -22.52 -16.34
N ALA A 290 32.65 -23.56 -17.11
CA ALA A 290 31.78 -24.64 -16.64
C ALA A 290 32.31 -25.23 -15.33
N GLY A 291 31.42 -25.65 -14.44
CA GLY A 291 31.75 -26.16 -13.09
C GLY A 291 32.00 -25.10 -12.03
N ALA A 292 32.10 -23.79 -12.39
CA ALA A 292 32.17 -22.73 -11.42
C ALA A 292 30.85 -22.64 -10.64
N THR A 293 30.93 -22.29 -9.33
CA THR A 293 29.77 -22.19 -8.46
C THR A 293 29.51 -20.74 -8.05
N ILE A 294 28.22 -20.38 -7.85
CA ILE A 294 27.79 -19.01 -7.63
C ILE A 294 27.27 -18.82 -6.20
N GLY A 295 27.75 -17.76 -5.55
CA GLY A 295 27.22 -17.17 -4.33
C GLY A 295 27.34 -18.03 -3.07
N TYR A 296 26.67 -17.61 -2.02
CA TYR A 296 26.68 -18.27 -0.70
C TYR A 296 26.15 -19.71 -0.76
N GLY A 297 26.90 -20.63 -0.14
CA GLY A 297 26.54 -22.03 -0.08
C GLY A 297 26.71 -22.77 -1.40
N ARG A 298 27.23 -22.10 -2.44
CA ARG A 298 27.51 -22.72 -3.74
C ARG A 298 26.32 -23.48 -4.32
N THR A 299 25.14 -22.87 -4.22
CA THR A 299 23.85 -23.52 -4.53
C THR A 299 23.55 -23.59 -6.03
N TYR A 300 24.37 -22.96 -6.85
CA TYR A 300 24.27 -22.98 -8.31
C TYR A 300 25.64 -23.34 -8.92
N THR A 301 25.64 -24.29 -9.85
CA THR A 301 26.85 -24.68 -10.57
C THR A 301 26.64 -24.46 -12.07
N LEU A 302 27.52 -23.74 -12.70
CA LEU A 302 27.46 -23.48 -14.14
C LEU A 302 27.67 -24.77 -14.95
N SER A 303 26.73 -25.10 -15.83
CA SER A 303 26.82 -26.27 -16.72
C SER A 303 27.67 -26.00 -17.98
N ARG A 304 27.92 -24.73 -18.31
CA ARG A 304 28.71 -24.26 -19.47
C ARG A 304 29.51 -23.01 -19.09
N PRO A 305 30.48 -22.61 -19.92
CA PRO A 305 31.08 -21.28 -19.79
C PRO A 305 29.97 -20.20 -19.85
N SER A 306 29.93 -19.31 -18.87
CA SER A 306 28.86 -18.36 -18.73
C SER A 306 29.37 -16.96 -18.38
N VAL A 307 28.60 -15.94 -18.78
CA VAL A 307 28.81 -14.54 -18.40
C VAL A 307 27.85 -14.20 -17.27
N ILE A 308 28.40 -13.78 -16.14
CA ILE A 308 27.63 -13.46 -14.92
C ILE A 308 27.71 -11.97 -14.65
N ALA A 309 26.55 -11.33 -14.56
CA ALA A 309 26.38 -9.94 -14.12
C ALA A 309 26.05 -9.89 -12.63
N THR A 310 26.60 -8.91 -11.94
CA THR A 310 26.24 -8.58 -10.54
C THR A 310 25.44 -7.29 -10.54
N VAL A 311 24.32 -7.29 -9.82
CA VAL A 311 23.42 -6.15 -9.65
C VAL A 311 23.42 -5.73 -8.18
N PRO A 312 23.60 -4.44 -7.84
CA PRO A 312 23.76 -3.95 -6.46
C PRO A 312 22.41 -3.77 -5.75
N VAL A 313 21.59 -4.82 -5.75
CA VAL A 313 20.30 -4.89 -5.07
C VAL A 313 20.17 -6.27 -4.42
N GLY A 314 19.62 -6.31 -3.21
CA GLY A 314 19.48 -7.56 -2.48
C GLY A 314 18.33 -7.55 -1.48
N TYR A 315 18.34 -8.48 -0.51
CA TYR A 315 17.23 -8.58 0.43
C TYR A 315 17.16 -7.40 1.43
N ALA A 316 18.22 -6.63 1.63
CA ALA A 316 18.18 -5.38 2.38
C ALA A 316 17.39 -4.27 1.64
N ASP A 317 17.18 -4.43 0.35
CA ASP A 317 16.40 -3.53 -0.51
C ASP A 317 14.99 -4.08 -0.81
N GLY A 318 14.62 -5.22 -0.20
CA GLY A 318 13.31 -5.84 -0.40
C GLY A 318 13.27 -6.96 -1.45
N VAL A 319 14.39 -7.29 -2.12
CA VAL A 319 14.44 -8.44 -3.05
C VAL A 319 14.34 -9.73 -2.24
N ASN A 320 13.22 -10.44 -2.34
CA ASN A 320 12.96 -11.60 -1.51
C ASN A 320 14.02 -12.69 -1.72
N ARG A 321 14.58 -13.21 -0.62
CA ARG A 321 15.64 -14.23 -0.69
C ARG A 321 15.16 -15.55 -1.28
N ARG A 322 13.85 -15.81 -1.32
CA ARG A 322 13.26 -16.99 -1.99
C ARG A 322 13.43 -16.97 -3.51
N LEU A 323 13.75 -15.81 -4.10
CA LEU A 323 14.09 -15.72 -5.52
C LEU A 323 15.43 -16.35 -5.88
N SER A 324 16.21 -16.83 -4.90
CA SER A 324 17.48 -17.54 -5.11
C SER A 324 17.31 -18.76 -6.00
N ASN A 325 17.96 -18.77 -7.15
CA ASN A 325 17.84 -19.80 -8.22
C ASN A 325 16.43 -19.95 -8.81
N VAL A 326 15.58 -18.94 -8.60
CA VAL A 326 14.20 -18.91 -9.09
C VAL A 326 13.95 -17.58 -9.78
N GLY A 327 13.25 -17.60 -10.92
CA GLY A 327 12.90 -16.37 -11.61
C GLY A 327 14.06 -15.71 -12.36
N TYR A 328 13.84 -14.50 -12.82
CA TYR A 328 14.77 -13.70 -13.60
C TYR A 328 14.55 -12.20 -13.33
N MET A 329 15.53 -11.39 -13.71
CA MET A 329 15.38 -9.94 -13.91
C MET A 329 15.53 -9.63 -15.40
N LEU A 330 15.20 -8.41 -15.84
CA LEU A 330 15.38 -8.00 -17.22
C LEU A 330 16.64 -7.15 -17.34
N VAL A 331 17.50 -7.48 -18.31
CA VAL A 331 18.68 -6.68 -18.68
C VAL A 331 18.53 -6.32 -20.14
N GLY A 332 18.41 -5.02 -20.45
CA GLY A 332 18.16 -4.58 -21.82
C GLY A 332 16.88 -5.17 -22.44
N GLY A 333 15.86 -5.48 -21.62
CA GLY A 333 14.62 -6.14 -22.03
C GLY A 333 14.72 -7.68 -22.15
N GLY A 334 15.89 -8.26 -22.04
CA GLY A 334 16.11 -9.70 -22.08
C GLY A 334 16.03 -10.34 -20.68
N ARG A 335 15.56 -11.59 -20.59
CA ARG A 335 15.44 -12.34 -19.32
C ARG A 335 16.80 -12.87 -18.89
N ALA A 336 17.28 -12.43 -17.72
CA ALA A 336 18.51 -12.87 -17.08
C ALA A 336 18.19 -13.68 -15.82
N PRO A 337 18.33 -15.01 -15.81
CA PRO A 337 18.03 -15.84 -14.64
C PRO A 337 18.83 -15.44 -13.40
N ILE A 338 18.19 -15.47 -12.23
CA ILE A 338 18.85 -15.29 -10.94
C ILE A 338 19.60 -16.59 -10.62
N VAL A 339 20.92 -16.49 -10.46
CA VAL A 339 21.80 -17.63 -10.19
C VAL A 339 22.54 -17.49 -8.86
N GLY A 340 22.47 -18.53 -8.04
CA GLY A 340 22.96 -18.52 -6.67
C GLY A 340 21.98 -17.85 -5.71
N ARG A 341 22.41 -17.67 -4.46
CA ARG A 341 21.58 -17.04 -3.43
C ARG A 341 21.56 -15.53 -3.56
N VAL A 342 20.38 -14.93 -3.46
CA VAL A 342 20.23 -13.49 -3.26
C VAL A 342 20.98 -13.10 -1.98
N CYS A 343 21.92 -12.15 -2.09
CA CYS A 343 22.71 -11.64 -0.99
C CYS A 343 22.00 -10.44 -0.32
N MET A 344 22.63 -9.88 0.73
CA MET A 344 22.08 -8.71 1.41
C MET A 344 21.95 -7.50 0.47
N ASP A 345 23.00 -7.25 -0.32
CA ASP A 345 23.15 -6.05 -1.14
C ASP A 345 23.37 -6.36 -2.64
N GLN A 346 23.34 -7.62 -3.06
CA GLN A 346 23.68 -8.02 -4.43
C GLN A 346 22.92 -9.26 -4.90
N VAL A 347 22.65 -9.30 -6.20
CA VAL A 347 22.11 -10.46 -6.93
C VAL A 347 23.03 -10.76 -8.13
N MET A 348 23.23 -12.04 -8.44
CA MET A 348 23.93 -12.50 -9.62
C MET A 348 22.94 -13.00 -10.67
N LEU A 349 23.16 -12.57 -11.91
CA LEU A 349 22.34 -12.92 -13.07
C LEU A 349 23.19 -13.63 -14.13
N ASP A 350 22.66 -14.69 -14.71
CA ASP A 350 23.25 -15.29 -15.91
C ASP A 350 22.79 -14.51 -17.15
N VAL A 351 23.73 -13.83 -17.80
CA VAL A 351 23.49 -12.99 -18.98
C VAL A 351 24.13 -13.60 -20.25
N THR A 352 24.48 -14.88 -20.21
CA THR A 352 25.21 -15.57 -21.30
C THR A 352 24.48 -15.51 -22.63
N ASP A 353 23.16 -15.65 -22.61
CA ASP A 353 22.30 -15.70 -23.81
C ASP A 353 21.78 -14.34 -24.27
N LEU A 354 22.18 -13.27 -23.58
CA LEU A 354 21.81 -11.90 -23.93
C LEU A 354 22.86 -11.25 -24.86
N PRO A 355 22.49 -10.18 -25.57
CA PRO A 355 23.49 -9.30 -26.21
C PRO A 355 24.54 -8.86 -25.18
N PRO A 356 25.75 -8.47 -25.61
CA PRO A 356 26.83 -8.10 -24.70
C PRO A 356 26.40 -7.10 -23.63
N VAL A 357 26.41 -7.56 -22.38
CA VAL A 357 26.05 -6.76 -21.20
C VAL A 357 27.30 -6.10 -20.62
N LYS A 358 27.19 -4.86 -20.19
CA LYS A 358 28.27 -4.05 -19.59
C LYS A 358 27.86 -3.41 -18.28
N VAL A 359 28.82 -2.96 -17.51
CA VAL A 359 28.59 -2.14 -16.30
C VAL A 359 27.84 -0.86 -16.68
N GLY A 360 26.81 -0.55 -15.90
CA GLY A 360 25.91 0.59 -16.12
C GLY A 360 24.64 0.26 -16.93
N ASP A 361 24.56 -0.93 -17.54
CA ASP A 361 23.31 -1.32 -18.22
C ASP A 361 22.15 -1.43 -17.22
N GLU A 362 20.98 -0.95 -17.63
CA GLU A 362 19.78 -0.94 -16.78
C GLU A 362 19.23 -2.37 -16.57
N VAL A 363 18.81 -2.61 -15.35
CA VAL A 363 18.17 -3.86 -14.92
C VAL A 363 16.79 -3.54 -14.38
N THR A 364 15.75 -4.18 -14.91
CA THR A 364 14.42 -4.17 -14.27
C THR A 364 14.38 -5.32 -13.26
N VAL A 365 14.21 -4.94 -11.98
CA VAL A 365 14.14 -5.90 -10.85
C VAL A 365 12.74 -6.51 -10.79
N PHE A 366 11.70 -5.68 -10.92
CA PHE A 366 10.29 -6.05 -11.13
C PHE A 366 9.47 -4.84 -11.56
N GLY A 367 8.26 -5.09 -12.04
CA GLY A 367 7.30 -4.08 -12.47
C GLY A 367 7.20 -3.95 -13.99
N GLY A 368 6.22 -3.20 -14.43
CA GLY A 368 5.87 -3.09 -15.84
C GLY A 368 5.22 -4.37 -16.40
N LYS A 369 5.00 -4.39 -17.72
CA LYS A 369 4.27 -5.49 -18.39
C LYS A 369 5.12 -6.75 -18.59
N ASP A 370 6.43 -6.58 -18.73
CA ASP A 370 7.35 -7.69 -19.08
C ASP A 370 7.84 -8.48 -17.86
N LEU A 371 7.76 -7.90 -16.66
CA LEU A 371 8.08 -8.56 -15.40
C LEU A 371 7.08 -8.11 -14.32
N PRO A 372 5.80 -8.53 -14.43
CA PRO A 372 4.75 -8.10 -13.52
C PRO A 372 5.05 -8.56 -12.08
N MET A 373 4.66 -7.73 -11.12
CA MET A 373 4.91 -7.95 -9.70
C MET A 373 4.23 -9.24 -9.20
N GLU A 374 3.08 -9.60 -9.76
CA GLU A 374 2.34 -10.83 -9.47
C GLU A 374 3.20 -12.08 -9.73
N LEU A 375 3.95 -12.08 -10.84
CA LEU A 375 4.85 -13.19 -11.18
C LEU A 375 6.00 -13.29 -10.17
N VAL A 376 6.57 -12.16 -9.76
CA VAL A 376 7.65 -12.13 -8.76
C VAL A 376 7.13 -12.55 -7.38
N ALA A 377 5.94 -12.11 -6.99
CA ALA A 377 5.27 -12.53 -5.77
C ALA A 377 5.00 -14.05 -5.77
N GLN A 378 4.54 -14.61 -6.89
CA GLN A 378 4.34 -16.05 -7.06
C GLN A 378 5.66 -16.83 -6.85
N TRP A 379 6.77 -16.38 -7.46
CA TRP A 379 8.09 -17.01 -7.25
C TRP A 379 8.57 -16.93 -5.81
N ALA A 380 8.27 -15.83 -5.13
CA ALA A 380 8.59 -15.63 -3.73
C ALA A 380 7.64 -16.40 -2.78
N GLY A 381 6.51 -16.93 -3.28
CA GLY A 381 5.49 -17.60 -2.49
C GLY A 381 4.77 -16.65 -1.54
N THR A 382 4.47 -15.45 -2.02
CA THR A 382 3.79 -14.37 -1.28
C THR A 382 2.78 -13.64 -2.17
N ILE A 383 2.30 -12.48 -1.74
CA ILE A 383 1.31 -11.64 -2.43
C ILE A 383 1.92 -10.29 -2.82
N CYS A 384 1.30 -9.60 -3.79
CA CYS A 384 1.80 -8.30 -4.30
C CYS A 384 1.85 -7.18 -3.23
N TYR A 385 1.17 -7.34 -2.11
CA TYR A 385 1.19 -6.37 -1.01
C TYR A 385 2.53 -6.38 -0.23
N GLU A 386 3.26 -7.50 -0.23
CA GLU A 386 4.54 -7.67 0.44
C GLU A 386 5.73 -7.23 -0.44
#